data_48fd52951bf0b3235ceb7ef1be888418
#
_entry.id   48fd52951bf0b3235ceb7ef1be888418
#
_cell.length_a   1.000
_cell.length_b   1.000
_cell.length_c   1.000
_cell.angle_alpha   90.00
_cell.angle_beta   90.00
_cell.angle_gamma   90.00
#
_symmetry.space_group_name_H-M   'P 1'
#
loop_
_entity.id
_entity.type
_entity.pdbx_description
1 polymer ?
#
loop_
_entity_poly.entity_id
_entity_poly.type
_entity_poly.pdbx_seq_one_letter_code
_entity_poly.pdbx_strand_id
1 'polypeptide(L)'
;MKRRFVALLILMGMQLIVSPSLFAADLRTIAQRNKLIVAVKDNVRPLGFRDAQGKLQGFEIEIAQRLAQELFGRSIPIEFRPVTNRDRLSVVTDEEVDFAIARVTVNSSRARIVAFSEPYYFDGTGIVTKSSAIQTQRDLNNQTIAVLNNSSTIAALRFQFPQIKLVGVDSYQAGKQLIESGQAVGFAADVSVLAGWVQEFPEYRILPFRIAAEPLAIVFPKGLESDELRRAVDRLLLRWESEGWLEQRATYWGLP
;
A
#
# COMPACT_ATOMS: atom_id res chain seq x y z
N MET A 1 53.81 -62.05 20.21
CA MET A 1 53.64 -60.56 20.16
C MET A 1 52.46 -60.25 19.29
N LYS A 2 51.29 -59.98 19.87
CA LYS A 2 50.01 -59.63 19.16
C LYS A 2 49.73 -58.13 19.30
N ARG A 3 49.88 -57.37 18.22
CA ARG A 3 49.48 -55.94 18.18
C ARG A 3 48.00 -55.89 17.92
N ARG A 4 47.24 -55.30 18.87
CA ARG A 4 45.83 -54.93 18.75
C ARG A 4 45.75 -53.55 18.14
N PHE A 5 45.17 -53.41 16.93
CA PHE A 5 44.76 -52.15 16.35
C PHE A 5 43.40 -51.80 16.92
N VAL A 6 43.31 -50.65 17.63
CA VAL A 6 42.07 -50.05 18.04
C VAL A 6 41.67 -49.02 16.96
N ALA A 7 40.62 -49.34 16.21
CA ALA A 7 40.04 -48.41 15.26
C ALA A 7 39.09 -47.47 15.99
N LEU A 8 39.45 -46.21 16.05
CA LEU A 8 38.62 -45.12 16.59
C LEU A 8 37.66 -44.64 15.50
N LEU A 9 36.36 -45.00 15.59
CA LEU A 9 35.31 -44.48 14.71
C LEU A 9 34.90 -43.11 15.22
N ILE A 10 35.31 -42.04 14.52
CA ILE A 10 34.82 -40.68 14.73
C ILE A 10 33.48 -40.57 14.02
N LEU A 11 32.38 -40.64 14.77
CA LEU A 11 31.02 -40.28 14.30
C LEU A 11 30.96 -38.75 14.20
N MET A 12 31.13 -38.26 13.00
CA MET A 12 30.93 -36.84 12.67
C MET A 12 29.40 -36.59 12.55
N GLY A 13 28.80 -36.21 13.64
CA GLY A 13 27.39 -35.79 13.68
C GLY A 13 27.19 -34.53 12.84
N MET A 14 26.66 -34.69 11.65
CA MET A 14 26.20 -33.60 10.77
C MET A 14 24.94 -33.01 11.39
N GLN A 15 25.08 -31.97 12.20
CA GLN A 15 23.95 -31.17 12.64
C GLN A 15 23.38 -30.48 11.40
N LEU A 16 22.25 -30.99 10.91
CA LEU A 16 21.38 -30.26 9.98
C LEU A 16 20.87 -29.01 10.74
N ILE A 17 21.49 -27.88 10.43
CA ILE A 17 20.94 -26.57 10.78
C ILE A 17 19.69 -26.41 9.91
N VAL A 18 18.55 -26.85 10.43
CA VAL A 18 17.25 -26.47 9.87
C VAL A 18 17.09 -25.00 10.14
N SER A 19 17.45 -24.16 9.16
CA SER A 19 17.06 -22.77 9.17
C SER A 19 15.54 -22.74 9.29
N PRO A 20 14.95 -22.02 10.27
CA PRO A 20 13.52 -21.88 10.28
C PRO A 20 13.14 -21.16 8.97
N SER A 21 12.47 -21.89 8.10
CA SER A 21 11.83 -21.30 6.93
C SER A 21 10.90 -20.21 7.46
N LEU A 22 11.13 -18.96 7.05
CA LEU A 22 10.18 -17.86 7.24
C LEU A 22 8.99 -18.13 6.31
N PHE A 23 8.13 -19.07 6.68
CA PHE A 23 6.89 -19.32 5.96
C PHE A 23 5.90 -18.21 6.31
N ALA A 24 5.17 -17.76 5.31
CA ALA A 24 3.95 -16.97 5.51
C ALA A 24 3.08 -17.75 6.49
N ALA A 25 2.86 -17.15 7.65
CA ALA A 25 2.39 -17.89 8.78
C ALA A 25 0.86 -17.97 8.75
N ASP A 26 0.31 -19.15 8.98
CA ASP A 26 -1.07 -19.29 9.37
C ASP A 26 -1.33 -18.56 10.72
N LEU A 27 -2.58 -18.33 11.07
CA LEU A 27 -2.94 -17.63 12.31
C LEU A 27 -2.31 -18.26 13.56
N ARG A 28 -2.10 -19.59 13.57
CA ARG A 28 -1.49 -20.31 14.70
C ARG A 28 -0.02 -19.99 14.83
N THR A 29 0.70 -19.97 13.72
CA THR A 29 2.14 -19.63 13.68
C THR A 29 2.36 -18.19 14.12
N ILE A 30 1.52 -17.24 13.66
CA ILE A 30 1.57 -15.85 14.13
C ILE A 30 1.28 -15.75 15.63
N ALA A 31 0.27 -16.47 16.12
CA ALA A 31 -0.08 -16.51 17.54
C ALA A 31 1.03 -17.11 18.42
N GLN A 32 1.70 -18.18 17.94
CA GLN A 32 2.85 -18.81 18.62
C GLN A 32 4.08 -17.91 18.62
N ARG A 33 4.37 -17.25 17.50
CA ARG A 33 5.45 -16.25 17.38
C ARG A 33 5.15 -15.01 18.21
N ASN A 34 3.88 -14.79 18.58
CA ASN A 34 3.38 -13.65 19.31
C ASN A 34 3.79 -12.30 18.69
N LYS A 35 3.77 -12.22 17.37
CA LYS A 35 4.14 -11.03 16.60
C LYS A 35 3.54 -11.10 15.19
N LEU A 36 2.96 -9.99 14.72
CA LEU A 36 2.50 -9.80 13.35
C LEU A 36 3.53 -8.99 12.57
N ILE A 37 3.94 -9.42 11.37
CA ILE A 37 4.90 -8.73 10.52
C ILE A 37 4.16 -8.17 9.31
N VAL A 38 4.14 -6.85 9.16
CA VAL A 38 3.33 -6.15 8.15
C VAL A 38 4.18 -5.21 7.31
N ALA A 39 4.20 -5.43 6.00
CA ALA A 39 4.81 -4.48 5.08
C ALA A 39 3.89 -3.27 4.86
N VAL A 40 4.44 -2.06 5.00
CA VAL A 40 3.70 -0.80 4.92
C VAL A 40 4.47 0.28 4.16
N LYS A 41 3.78 1.33 3.74
CA LYS A 41 4.42 2.58 3.34
C LYS A 41 4.76 3.39 4.59
N ASP A 42 5.87 4.15 4.53
CA ASP A 42 6.25 5.08 5.61
C ASP A 42 6.52 6.51 5.11
N ASN A 43 6.21 6.77 3.85
CA ASN A 43 6.46 8.02 3.15
C ASN A 43 5.29 8.45 2.25
N VAL A 44 4.09 7.92 2.46
CA VAL A 44 2.87 8.24 1.68
C VAL A 44 1.76 8.72 2.61
N ARG A 45 1.72 10.03 2.86
CA ARG A 45 0.61 10.68 3.57
C ARG A 45 -0.64 10.69 2.67
N PRO A 46 -1.83 10.42 3.23
CA PRO A 46 -2.13 10.09 4.62
C PRO A 46 -2.23 8.57 4.90
N LEU A 47 -1.81 7.70 3.97
CA LEU A 47 -1.96 6.24 4.07
C LEU A 47 -1.00 5.61 5.08
N GLY A 48 0.32 5.77 4.87
CA GLY A 48 1.37 5.29 5.77
C GLY A 48 2.57 6.20 5.68
N PHE A 49 2.90 6.90 6.75
CA PHE A 49 3.95 7.92 6.80
C PHE A 49 4.50 8.08 8.21
N ARG A 50 5.68 8.73 8.32
CA ARG A 50 6.25 9.12 9.60
C ARG A 50 5.92 10.57 9.91
N ASP A 51 5.55 10.82 11.17
CA ASP A 51 5.40 12.20 11.68
C ASP A 51 6.77 12.85 11.95
N ALA A 52 6.75 14.08 12.44
CA ALA A 52 7.96 14.85 12.76
C ALA A 52 8.82 14.20 13.87
N GLN A 53 8.25 13.32 14.67
CA GLN A 53 8.93 12.54 15.71
C GLN A 53 9.41 11.17 15.21
N GLY A 54 9.20 10.86 13.92
CA GLY A 54 9.54 9.58 13.28
C GLY A 54 8.56 8.45 13.57
N LYS A 55 7.44 8.72 14.26
CA LYS A 55 6.41 7.72 14.56
C LYS A 55 5.62 7.40 13.30
N LEU A 56 5.46 6.11 13.04
CA LEU A 56 4.67 5.61 11.92
C LEU A 56 3.17 5.77 12.22
N GLN A 57 2.43 6.37 11.28
CA GLN A 57 1.00 6.61 11.37
C GLN A 57 0.35 6.70 10.00
N GLY A 58 -0.99 6.74 9.95
CA GLY A 58 -1.77 6.85 8.73
C GLY A 58 -2.91 5.83 8.69
N PHE A 59 -3.75 5.96 7.67
CA PHE A 59 -4.94 5.14 7.51
C PHE A 59 -4.62 3.64 7.44
N GLU A 60 -3.63 3.25 6.63
CA GLU A 60 -3.20 1.85 6.50
C GLU A 60 -2.56 1.31 7.79
N ILE A 61 -1.88 2.17 8.55
CA ILE A 61 -1.28 1.80 9.83
C ILE A 61 -2.37 1.51 10.87
N GLU A 62 -3.42 2.31 10.93
CA GLU A 62 -4.57 2.06 11.83
C GLU A 62 -5.33 0.79 11.46
N ILE A 63 -5.52 0.51 10.16
CA ILE A 63 -6.10 -0.75 9.69
C ILE A 63 -5.27 -1.93 10.21
N ALA A 64 -3.95 -1.92 10.02
CA ALA A 64 -3.07 -2.98 10.48
C ALA A 64 -3.11 -3.16 12.00
N GLN A 65 -3.16 -2.07 12.76
CA GLN A 65 -3.27 -2.11 14.23
C GLN A 65 -4.59 -2.73 14.68
N ARG A 66 -5.70 -2.34 14.07
CA ARG A 66 -7.03 -2.90 14.36
C ARG A 66 -7.10 -4.38 13.98
N LEU A 67 -6.54 -4.77 12.82
CA LEU A 67 -6.43 -6.18 12.42
C LEU A 67 -5.72 -7.02 13.49
N ALA A 68 -4.56 -6.57 13.96
CA ALA A 68 -3.81 -7.30 14.98
C ALA A 68 -4.62 -7.48 16.26
N GLN A 69 -5.32 -6.44 16.69
CA GLN A 69 -6.16 -6.49 17.91
C GLN A 69 -7.32 -7.47 17.76
N GLU A 70 -8.01 -7.45 16.61
CA GLU A 70 -9.24 -8.24 16.43
C GLU A 70 -8.96 -9.69 16.02
N LEU A 71 -7.88 -9.96 15.27
CA LEU A 71 -7.50 -11.31 14.88
C LEU A 71 -7.06 -12.17 16.08
N PHE A 72 -6.42 -11.56 17.07
CA PHE A 72 -5.82 -12.32 18.17
C PHE A 72 -6.53 -12.10 19.53
N GLY A 73 -7.59 -11.27 19.58
CA GLY A 73 -8.34 -10.97 20.81
C GLY A 73 -7.50 -10.33 21.92
N ARG A 74 -6.28 -9.92 21.60
CA ARG A 74 -5.31 -9.26 22.49
C ARG A 74 -4.37 -8.39 21.66
N SER A 75 -3.76 -7.41 22.29
CA SER A 75 -2.71 -6.65 21.64
C SER A 75 -1.47 -7.53 21.51
N ILE A 76 -1.09 -7.87 20.27
CA ILE A 76 0.22 -8.47 19.96
C ILE A 76 1.12 -7.41 19.33
N PRO A 77 2.43 -7.51 19.52
CA PRO A 77 3.37 -6.60 18.84
C PRO A 77 3.23 -6.69 17.32
N ILE A 78 3.24 -5.55 16.66
CA ILE A 78 3.32 -5.47 15.21
C ILE A 78 4.73 -5.00 14.85
N GLU A 79 5.40 -5.76 14.01
CA GLU A 79 6.61 -5.35 13.35
C GLU A 79 6.24 -4.75 11.99
N PHE A 80 6.29 -3.43 11.90
CA PHE A 80 6.10 -2.74 10.64
C PHE A 80 7.40 -2.76 9.83
N ARG A 81 7.32 -3.26 8.59
CA ARG A 81 8.42 -3.28 7.63
C ARG A 81 8.14 -2.27 6.52
N PRO A 82 8.83 -1.12 6.50
CA PRO A 82 8.71 -0.16 5.43
C PRO A 82 9.15 -0.73 4.09
N VAL A 83 8.36 -0.47 3.02
CA VAL A 83 8.64 -0.97 1.68
C VAL A 83 8.48 0.10 0.62
N THR A 84 9.25 -0.04 -0.47
CA THR A 84 9.07 0.77 -1.67
C THR A 84 7.96 0.21 -2.57
N ASN A 85 7.58 0.95 -3.62
CA ASN A 85 6.64 0.43 -4.61
C ASN A 85 7.21 -0.77 -5.39
N ARG A 86 8.54 -0.89 -5.46
CA ARG A 86 9.22 -2.00 -6.12
C ARG A 86 9.15 -3.28 -5.28
N ASP A 87 9.36 -3.15 -3.97
CA ASP A 87 9.61 -4.30 -3.09
C ASP A 87 8.34 -4.81 -2.39
N ARG A 88 7.25 -4.01 -2.36
CA ARG A 88 6.02 -4.32 -1.60
C ARG A 88 5.32 -5.63 -2.00
N LEU A 89 5.60 -6.18 -3.20
CA LEU A 89 5.08 -7.48 -3.62
C LEU A 89 6.10 -8.59 -3.41
N SER A 90 7.40 -8.35 -3.66
CA SER A 90 8.43 -9.37 -3.47
C SER A 90 8.55 -9.80 -2.01
N VAL A 91 8.52 -8.87 -1.04
CA VAL A 91 8.55 -9.24 0.39
C VAL A 91 7.37 -10.14 0.80
N VAL A 92 6.25 -10.07 0.07
CA VAL A 92 5.10 -10.96 0.27
C VAL A 92 5.32 -12.31 -0.39
N THR A 93 5.76 -12.33 -1.67
CA THR A 93 6.02 -13.59 -2.40
C THR A 93 7.19 -14.36 -1.81
N ASP A 94 8.15 -13.68 -1.20
CA ASP A 94 9.30 -14.28 -0.54
C ASP A 94 9.01 -14.62 0.95
N GLU A 95 7.74 -14.45 1.37
CA GLU A 95 7.24 -14.78 2.70
C GLU A 95 7.98 -14.09 3.86
N GLU A 96 8.56 -12.92 3.60
CA GLU A 96 9.29 -12.14 4.59
C GLU A 96 8.34 -11.37 5.54
N VAL A 97 7.05 -11.29 5.19
CA VAL A 97 5.98 -10.65 5.96
C VAL A 97 4.71 -11.49 5.91
N ASP A 98 3.83 -11.33 6.88
CA ASP A 98 2.54 -12.03 6.91
C ASP A 98 1.58 -11.48 5.85
N PHE A 99 1.61 -10.17 5.65
CA PHE A 99 0.90 -9.48 4.59
C PHE A 99 1.48 -8.08 4.34
N ALA A 100 1.08 -7.47 3.22
CA ALA A 100 1.37 -6.06 2.97
C ALA A 100 0.09 -5.23 2.85
N ILE A 101 0.07 -4.09 3.52
CA ILE A 101 -0.89 -3.02 3.34
C ILE A 101 -0.09 -1.76 2.98
N ALA A 102 0.10 -1.54 1.67
CA ALA A 102 1.11 -0.61 1.16
C ALA A 102 0.65 0.03 -0.17
N ARG A 103 -0.57 0.52 -0.21
CA ARG A 103 -1.19 1.13 -1.38
C ARG A 103 -1.11 0.23 -2.62
N VAL A 104 -1.58 -1.01 -2.49
CA VAL A 104 -1.55 -1.98 -3.59
C VAL A 104 -2.89 -2.03 -4.29
N THR A 105 -2.94 -1.51 -5.52
CA THR A 105 -4.10 -1.60 -6.40
C THR A 105 -4.31 -3.02 -6.88
N VAL A 106 -5.54 -3.51 -6.82
CA VAL A 106 -5.94 -4.81 -7.36
C VAL A 106 -5.92 -4.77 -8.90
N ASN A 107 -5.19 -5.68 -9.51
CA ASN A 107 -5.25 -5.91 -10.96
C ASN A 107 -4.90 -7.36 -11.31
N SER A 108 -5.23 -7.78 -12.53
CA SER A 108 -5.07 -9.17 -12.99
C SER A 108 -3.61 -9.63 -13.05
N SER A 109 -2.64 -8.74 -13.31
CA SER A 109 -1.23 -9.12 -13.35
C SER A 109 -0.69 -9.42 -11.96
N ARG A 110 -1.03 -8.61 -10.96
CA ARG A 110 -0.66 -8.84 -9.56
C ARG A 110 -1.40 -10.05 -8.98
N ALA A 111 -2.69 -10.22 -9.31
CA ALA A 111 -3.48 -11.38 -8.86
C ALA A 111 -2.92 -12.74 -9.33
N ARG A 112 -1.99 -12.75 -10.30
CA ARG A 112 -1.26 -13.98 -10.67
C ARG A 112 -0.20 -14.39 -9.66
N ILE A 113 0.38 -13.46 -8.93
CA ILE A 113 1.53 -13.71 -8.04
C ILE A 113 1.20 -13.56 -6.55
N VAL A 114 0.17 -12.80 -6.18
CA VAL A 114 -0.28 -12.61 -4.79
C VAL A 114 -1.78 -12.85 -4.65
N ALA A 115 -2.25 -13.10 -3.43
CA ALA A 115 -3.66 -13.11 -3.09
C ALA A 115 -4.06 -11.73 -2.52
N PHE A 116 -5.29 -11.30 -2.80
CA PHE A 116 -5.83 -10.03 -2.33
C PHE A 116 -6.93 -10.26 -1.30
N SER A 117 -7.05 -9.35 -0.35
CA SER A 117 -8.25 -9.20 0.48
C SER A 117 -9.39 -8.54 -0.28
N GLU A 118 -10.56 -8.44 0.38
CA GLU A 118 -11.54 -7.42 0.04
C GLU A 118 -10.90 -6.02 0.09
N PRO A 119 -11.33 -5.07 -0.76
CA PRO A 119 -10.79 -3.72 -0.75
C PRO A 119 -11.05 -3.01 0.58
N TYR A 120 -10.05 -2.28 1.09
CA TYR A 120 -10.23 -1.40 2.25
C TYR A 120 -10.47 0.06 1.85
N TYR A 121 -10.19 0.43 0.60
CA TYR A 121 -10.39 1.77 0.07
C TYR A 121 -10.48 1.72 -1.46
N PHE A 122 -11.31 2.60 -2.03
CA PHE A 122 -11.37 2.81 -3.47
C PHE A 122 -10.66 4.12 -3.81
N ASP A 123 -9.42 4.02 -4.29
CA ASP A 123 -8.65 5.12 -4.82
C ASP A 123 -9.12 5.48 -6.23
N GLY A 124 -8.38 6.26 -6.94
CA GLY A 124 -8.65 6.60 -8.32
C GLY A 124 -7.75 7.75 -8.77
N THR A 125 -7.86 8.10 -10.03
CA THR A 125 -7.17 9.28 -10.56
C THR A 125 -7.99 10.54 -10.27
N GLY A 126 -7.34 11.53 -9.69
CA GLY A 126 -7.86 12.88 -9.46
C GLY A 126 -6.98 13.94 -10.09
N ILE A 127 -7.41 15.18 -9.96
CA ILE A 127 -6.63 16.36 -10.38
C ILE A 127 -6.62 17.36 -9.25
N VAL A 128 -5.45 17.85 -8.89
CA VAL A 128 -5.26 18.96 -7.95
C VAL A 128 -5.00 20.25 -8.73
N THR A 129 -5.57 21.36 -8.28
CA THR A 129 -5.38 22.68 -8.87
C THR A 129 -5.45 23.76 -7.80
N LYS A 130 -4.84 24.92 -8.06
CA LYS A 130 -5.06 26.17 -7.30
C LYS A 130 -5.89 27.21 -8.06
N SER A 131 -6.19 26.95 -9.33
CA SER A 131 -6.97 27.86 -10.16
C SER A 131 -8.44 27.82 -9.80
N SER A 132 -9.03 28.95 -9.42
CA SER A 132 -10.46 29.10 -9.20
C SER A 132 -11.30 28.97 -10.48
N ALA A 133 -10.68 29.15 -11.65
CA ALA A 133 -11.33 29.00 -12.96
C ALA A 133 -11.62 27.54 -13.34
N ILE A 134 -10.91 26.56 -12.74
CA ILE A 134 -11.10 25.13 -13.03
C ILE A 134 -12.00 24.52 -11.96
N GLN A 135 -13.29 24.34 -12.22
CA GLN A 135 -14.26 23.80 -11.27
C GLN A 135 -14.92 22.52 -11.75
N THR A 136 -15.05 22.35 -13.06
CA THR A 136 -15.75 21.24 -13.70
C THR A 136 -14.83 20.50 -14.68
N GLN A 137 -15.26 19.33 -15.11
CA GLN A 137 -14.54 18.56 -16.15
C GLN A 137 -14.41 19.33 -17.46
N ARG A 138 -15.40 20.17 -17.81
CA ARG A 138 -15.39 20.96 -19.05
C ARG A 138 -14.30 22.03 -19.05
N ASP A 139 -13.98 22.56 -17.88
CA ASP A 139 -12.95 23.61 -17.75
C ASP A 139 -11.53 23.07 -18.01
N LEU A 140 -11.38 21.74 -18.04
CA LEU A 140 -10.12 21.07 -18.38
C LEU A 140 -9.85 21.01 -19.89
N ASN A 141 -10.85 21.25 -20.73
CA ASN A 141 -10.70 21.18 -22.18
C ASN A 141 -9.60 22.15 -22.67
N ASN A 142 -8.68 21.63 -23.48
CA ASN A 142 -7.53 22.35 -24.02
C ASN A 142 -6.51 22.85 -22.97
N GLN A 143 -6.72 22.53 -21.69
CA GLN A 143 -5.80 22.88 -20.62
C GLN A 143 -4.61 21.92 -20.55
N THR A 144 -3.51 22.42 -20.00
CA THR A 144 -2.30 21.61 -19.74
C THR A 144 -2.37 21.06 -18.32
N ILE A 145 -2.28 19.73 -18.20
CA ILE A 145 -2.25 19.00 -16.91
C ILE A 145 -0.91 18.30 -16.79
N ALA A 146 -0.21 18.53 -15.68
CA ALA A 146 1.01 17.82 -15.37
C ALA A 146 0.69 16.41 -14.83
N VAL A 147 1.54 15.44 -15.14
CA VAL A 147 1.39 14.04 -14.72
C VAL A 147 2.76 13.39 -14.59
N LEU A 148 2.92 12.43 -13.67
CA LEU A 148 4.18 11.68 -13.58
C LEU A 148 4.40 10.84 -14.85
N ASN A 149 5.62 10.88 -15.36
CA ASN A 149 6.06 10.00 -16.44
C ASN A 149 5.84 8.52 -16.04
N ASN A 150 5.47 7.69 -17.01
CA ASN A 150 5.19 6.26 -16.82
C ASN A 150 4.08 5.95 -15.80
N SER A 151 3.21 6.91 -15.47
CA SER A 151 2.06 6.71 -14.60
C SER A 151 0.89 6.08 -15.36
N SER A 152 0.12 5.19 -14.71
CA SER A 152 -1.17 4.69 -15.21
C SER A 152 -2.21 5.81 -15.40
N THR A 153 -2.08 6.91 -14.64
CA THR A 153 -2.88 8.13 -14.75
C THR A 153 -2.92 8.68 -16.18
N ILE A 154 -1.83 8.55 -16.95
CA ILE A 154 -1.76 9.03 -18.34
C ILE A 154 -2.84 8.35 -19.21
N ALA A 155 -2.98 7.04 -19.09
CA ALA A 155 -3.97 6.29 -19.87
C ALA A 155 -5.40 6.65 -19.46
N ALA A 156 -5.67 6.77 -18.16
CA ALA A 156 -6.97 7.17 -17.63
C ALA A 156 -7.37 8.58 -18.12
N LEU A 157 -6.44 9.53 -18.05
CA LEU A 157 -6.68 10.90 -18.52
C LEU A 157 -6.96 10.97 -20.03
N ARG A 158 -6.16 10.30 -20.85
CA ARG A 158 -6.35 10.29 -22.31
C ARG A 158 -7.68 9.67 -22.72
N PHE A 159 -8.13 8.67 -21.98
CA PHE A 159 -9.42 8.02 -22.22
C PHE A 159 -10.58 8.95 -21.85
N GLN A 160 -10.54 9.56 -20.67
CA GLN A 160 -11.65 10.36 -20.14
C GLN A 160 -11.67 11.79 -20.71
N PHE A 161 -10.49 12.37 -20.99
CA PHE A 161 -10.34 13.75 -21.43
C PHE A 161 -9.42 13.85 -22.66
N PRO A 162 -9.90 13.45 -23.85
CA PRO A 162 -9.05 13.42 -25.05
C PRO A 162 -8.56 14.81 -25.49
N GLN A 163 -9.18 15.89 -25.00
CA GLN A 163 -8.83 17.27 -25.38
C GLN A 163 -7.80 17.94 -24.45
N ILE A 164 -7.42 17.30 -23.32
CA ILE A 164 -6.40 17.89 -22.45
C ILE A 164 -5.00 17.71 -23.04
N LYS A 165 -4.12 18.64 -22.71
CA LYS A 165 -2.69 18.53 -23.00
C LYS A 165 -1.96 17.97 -21.79
N LEU A 166 -1.24 16.86 -21.95
CA LEU A 166 -0.47 16.27 -20.87
C LEU A 166 0.99 16.66 -20.98
N VAL A 167 1.56 17.13 -19.88
CA VAL A 167 3.00 17.34 -19.72
C VAL A 167 3.53 16.36 -18.67
N GLY A 168 4.48 15.49 -19.09
CA GLY A 168 5.11 14.52 -18.19
C GLY A 168 6.19 15.16 -17.35
N VAL A 169 6.26 14.80 -16.08
CA VAL A 169 7.32 15.20 -15.13
C VAL A 169 7.86 14.00 -14.39
N ASP A 170 9.07 14.13 -13.82
CA ASP A 170 9.73 13.02 -13.12
C ASP A 170 9.48 13.02 -11.60
N SER A 171 8.87 14.08 -11.05
CA SER A 171 8.56 14.20 -9.63
C SER A 171 7.33 15.06 -9.36
N TYR A 172 6.71 14.86 -8.19
CA TYR A 172 5.63 15.73 -7.70
C TYR A 172 6.08 17.19 -7.56
N GLN A 173 7.32 17.40 -7.12
CA GLN A 173 7.90 18.73 -7.00
C GLN A 173 7.98 19.44 -8.36
N ALA A 174 8.43 18.75 -9.41
CA ALA A 174 8.46 19.30 -10.77
C ALA A 174 7.03 19.61 -11.27
N GLY A 175 6.05 18.76 -10.96
CA GLY A 175 4.64 19.02 -11.27
C GLY A 175 4.11 20.28 -10.56
N LYS A 176 4.46 20.48 -9.29
CA LYS A 176 4.12 21.68 -8.53
C LYS A 176 4.70 22.93 -9.18
N GLN A 177 5.98 22.89 -9.60
CA GLN A 177 6.66 24.01 -10.29
C GLN A 177 5.95 24.41 -11.58
N LEU A 178 5.43 23.44 -12.37
CA LEU A 178 4.67 23.74 -13.57
C LEU A 178 3.36 24.48 -13.27
N ILE A 179 2.69 24.14 -12.16
CA ILE A 179 1.49 24.87 -11.75
C ILE A 179 1.85 26.28 -11.25
N GLU A 180 2.90 26.39 -10.44
CA GLU A 180 3.36 27.69 -9.90
C GLU A 180 3.79 28.67 -11.01
N SER A 181 4.42 28.16 -12.07
CA SER A 181 4.84 28.96 -13.24
C SER A 181 3.72 29.21 -14.25
N GLY A 182 2.51 28.66 -14.04
CA GLY A 182 1.39 28.79 -14.98
C GLY A 182 1.52 27.94 -16.24
N GLN A 183 2.50 27.06 -16.33
CA GLN A 183 2.68 26.14 -17.47
C GLN A 183 1.69 24.97 -17.45
N ALA A 184 1.13 24.64 -16.28
CA ALA A 184 0.02 23.70 -16.12
C ALA A 184 -1.04 24.31 -15.20
N VAL A 185 -2.31 23.97 -15.41
CA VAL A 185 -3.42 24.43 -14.54
C VAL A 185 -3.67 23.46 -13.39
N GLY A 186 -3.11 22.25 -13.44
CA GLY A 186 -3.27 21.24 -12.43
C GLY A 186 -2.30 20.09 -12.60
N PHE A 187 -2.31 19.19 -11.59
CA PHE A 187 -1.53 17.99 -11.57
C PHE A 187 -2.45 16.77 -11.33
N ALA A 188 -2.28 15.72 -12.09
CA ALA A 188 -3.08 14.51 -11.96
C ALA A 188 -2.27 13.37 -11.34
N ALA A 189 -2.86 12.71 -10.37
CA ALA A 189 -2.31 11.52 -9.69
C ALA A 189 -3.42 10.74 -8.99
N ASP A 190 -3.04 9.69 -8.26
CA ASP A 190 -3.95 8.97 -7.37
C ASP A 190 -4.51 9.93 -6.30
N VAL A 191 -5.81 9.85 -6.06
CA VAL A 191 -6.51 10.76 -5.14
C VAL A 191 -5.95 10.69 -3.73
N SER A 192 -5.55 9.50 -3.27
CA SER A 192 -4.88 9.32 -1.98
C SER A 192 -3.56 10.11 -1.85
N VAL A 193 -2.79 10.22 -2.94
CA VAL A 193 -1.57 11.05 -3.00
C VAL A 193 -1.92 12.53 -3.01
N LEU A 194 -2.94 12.91 -3.78
CA LEU A 194 -3.40 14.30 -3.85
C LEU A 194 -3.98 14.78 -2.52
N ALA A 195 -4.59 13.88 -1.73
CA ALA A 195 -5.02 14.19 -0.37
C ALA A 195 -3.85 14.62 0.52
N GLY A 196 -2.72 13.92 0.43
CA GLY A 196 -1.48 14.35 1.10
C GLY A 196 -0.96 15.69 0.59
N TRP A 197 -1.05 15.92 -0.73
CA TRP A 197 -0.64 17.20 -1.34
C TRP A 197 -1.41 18.38 -0.77
N VAL A 198 -2.75 18.32 -0.71
CA VAL A 198 -3.57 19.44 -0.20
C VAL A 198 -3.46 19.62 1.32
N GLN A 199 -3.08 18.59 2.06
CA GLN A 199 -2.74 18.72 3.49
C GLN A 199 -1.43 19.47 3.70
N GLU A 200 -0.46 19.30 2.81
CA GLU A 200 0.84 19.99 2.86
C GLU A 200 0.76 21.40 2.26
N PHE A 201 -0.07 21.59 1.21
CA PHE A 201 -0.23 22.83 0.47
C PHE A 201 -1.72 23.24 0.40
N PRO A 202 -2.25 23.91 1.44
CA PRO A 202 -3.71 24.21 1.56
C PRO A 202 -4.26 25.15 0.48
N GLU A 203 -3.41 25.85 -0.27
CA GLU A 203 -3.80 26.68 -1.41
C GLU A 203 -4.28 25.87 -2.62
N TYR A 204 -4.00 24.57 -2.63
CA TYR A 204 -4.48 23.65 -3.64
C TYR A 204 -5.78 22.96 -3.20
N ARG A 205 -6.55 22.51 -4.16
CA ARG A 205 -7.74 21.67 -3.93
C ARG A 205 -7.82 20.54 -4.93
N ILE A 206 -8.38 19.43 -4.51
CA ILE A 206 -8.73 18.33 -5.41
C ILE A 206 -10.04 18.69 -6.11
N LEU A 207 -10.11 18.44 -7.43
CA LEU A 207 -11.37 18.64 -8.15
C LEU A 207 -12.42 17.61 -7.71
N PRO A 208 -13.72 17.99 -7.67
CA PRO A 208 -14.78 17.18 -7.06
C PRO A 208 -15.27 16.03 -7.94
N PHE A 209 -14.34 15.39 -8.69
CA PHE A 209 -14.63 14.22 -9.51
C PHE A 209 -13.42 13.29 -9.57
N ARG A 210 -13.70 11.99 -9.67
CA ARG A 210 -12.69 10.94 -9.87
C ARG A 210 -12.77 10.42 -11.30
N ILE A 211 -11.62 10.09 -11.87
CA ILE A 211 -11.50 9.65 -13.27
C ILE A 211 -11.58 8.12 -13.35
N ALA A 212 -11.14 7.43 -12.31
CA ALA A 212 -11.20 5.98 -12.22
C ALA A 212 -11.46 5.58 -10.76
N ALA A 213 -11.95 4.37 -10.55
CA ALA A 213 -12.01 3.74 -9.24
C ALA A 213 -11.00 2.58 -9.24
N GLU A 214 -10.02 2.66 -8.36
CA GLU A 214 -8.95 1.66 -8.24
C GLU A 214 -8.98 1.07 -6.82
N PRO A 215 -9.44 -0.19 -6.66
CA PRO A 215 -9.51 -0.79 -5.34
C PRO A 215 -8.10 -1.03 -4.77
N LEU A 216 -7.87 -0.56 -3.55
CA LEU A 216 -6.70 -0.87 -2.74
C LEU A 216 -7.03 -2.02 -1.80
N ALA A 217 -6.18 -3.04 -1.80
CA ALA A 217 -6.37 -4.23 -0.98
C ALA A 217 -5.09 -4.65 -0.27
N ILE A 218 -5.26 -5.40 0.80
CA ILE A 218 -4.16 -6.07 1.50
C ILE A 218 -3.70 -7.25 0.63
N VAL A 219 -2.39 -7.47 0.57
CA VAL A 219 -1.80 -8.55 -0.22
C VAL A 219 -1.16 -9.61 0.68
N PHE A 220 -1.43 -10.86 0.33
CA PHE A 220 -0.96 -12.05 1.02
C PHE A 220 -0.17 -12.94 0.06
N PRO A 221 0.73 -13.79 0.57
CA PRO A 221 1.29 -14.87 -0.21
C PRO A 221 0.18 -15.74 -0.80
N LYS A 222 0.42 -16.33 -1.96
CA LYS A 222 -0.47 -17.34 -2.52
C LYS A 222 -0.22 -18.68 -1.86
N GLY A 223 -1.28 -19.36 -1.47
CA GLY A 223 -1.22 -20.70 -0.92
C GLY A 223 -2.32 -20.95 0.11
N LEU A 224 -2.52 -22.21 0.47
CA LEU A 224 -3.53 -22.60 1.45
C LEU A 224 -3.17 -22.12 2.86
N GLU A 225 -1.88 -21.95 3.15
CA GLU A 225 -1.36 -21.56 4.46
C GLU A 225 -1.76 -20.13 4.83
N SER A 226 -1.73 -19.21 3.87
CA SER A 226 -2.15 -17.82 4.07
C SER A 226 -3.65 -17.58 3.89
N ASP A 227 -4.39 -18.55 3.38
CA ASP A 227 -5.82 -18.39 3.03
C ASP A 227 -6.70 -18.24 4.28
N GLU A 228 -6.36 -18.88 5.39
CA GLU A 228 -7.10 -18.72 6.65
C GLU A 228 -6.97 -17.30 7.19
N LEU A 229 -5.74 -16.74 7.21
CA LEU A 229 -5.48 -15.35 7.60
C LEU A 229 -6.22 -14.38 6.67
N ARG A 230 -6.10 -14.58 5.36
CA ARG A 230 -6.79 -13.73 4.37
C ARG A 230 -8.30 -13.71 4.58
N ARG A 231 -8.94 -14.88 4.73
CA ARG A 231 -10.39 -14.95 4.99
C ARG A 231 -10.79 -14.33 6.32
N ALA A 232 -9.94 -14.43 7.34
CA ALA A 232 -10.19 -13.75 8.61
C ALA A 232 -10.15 -12.23 8.45
N VAL A 233 -9.17 -11.73 7.70
CA VAL A 233 -9.06 -10.30 7.33
C VAL A 233 -10.25 -9.85 6.50
N ASP A 234 -10.68 -10.61 5.48
CA ASP A 234 -11.84 -10.30 4.65
C ASP A 234 -13.11 -10.11 5.49
N ARG A 235 -13.37 -11.04 6.45
CA ARG A 235 -14.52 -10.91 7.36
C ARG A 235 -14.46 -9.63 8.21
N LEU A 236 -13.27 -9.24 8.65
CA LEU A 236 -13.09 -8.02 9.43
C LEU A 236 -13.31 -6.78 8.56
N LEU A 237 -12.74 -6.73 7.35
CA LEU A 237 -12.91 -5.60 6.44
C LEU A 237 -14.38 -5.40 6.06
N LEU A 238 -15.10 -6.47 5.68
CA LEU A 238 -16.54 -6.42 5.36
C LEU A 238 -17.37 -5.93 6.55
N ARG A 239 -17.04 -6.38 7.76
CA ARG A 239 -17.71 -5.89 8.96
C ARG A 239 -17.43 -4.41 9.21
N TRP A 240 -16.18 -3.96 9.11
CA TRP A 240 -15.82 -2.55 9.32
C TRP A 240 -16.39 -1.62 8.23
N GLU A 241 -16.56 -2.14 7.01
CA GLU A 241 -17.28 -1.43 5.94
C GLU A 241 -18.76 -1.26 6.33
N SER A 242 -19.43 -2.34 6.74
CA SER A 242 -20.84 -2.30 7.16
C SER A 242 -21.09 -1.44 8.42
N GLU A 243 -20.10 -1.34 9.32
CA GLU A 243 -20.11 -0.46 10.49
C GLU A 243 -19.79 1.01 10.13
N GLY A 244 -19.36 1.31 8.90
CA GLY A 244 -18.92 2.63 8.47
C GLY A 244 -17.56 3.06 9.04
N TRP A 245 -16.82 2.16 9.68
CA TRP A 245 -15.54 2.49 10.29
C TRP A 245 -14.48 2.85 9.27
N LEU A 246 -14.38 2.12 8.16
CA LEU A 246 -13.41 2.41 7.09
C LEU A 246 -13.62 3.82 6.53
N GLU A 247 -14.86 4.20 6.23
CA GLU A 247 -15.21 5.55 5.75
C GLU A 247 -14.90 6.63 6.79
N GLN A 248 -15.27 6.40 8.05
CA GLN A 248 -14.95 7.32 9.15
C GLN A 248 -13.45 7.56 9.29
N ARG A 249 -12.63 6.48 9.20
CA ARG A 249 -11.18 6.61 9.32
C ARG A 249 -10.54 7.25 8.07
N ALA A 250 -11.04 6.91 6.87
CA ALA A 250 -10.62 7.57 5.64
C ALA A 250 -10.86 9.09 5.73
N THR A 251 -12.06 9.50 6.14
CA THR A 251 -12.41 10.92 6.35
C THR A 251 -11.52 11.58 7.41
N TYR A 252 -11.27 10.91 8.55
CA TYR A 252 -10.39 11.42 9.60
C TYR A 252 -8.98 11.72 9.08
N TRP A 253 -8.47 10.87 8.18
CA TRP A 253 -7.17 11.06 7.53
C TRP A 253 -7.22 12.01 6.34
N GLY A 254 -8.38 12.57 5.99
CA GLY A 254 -8.57 13.49 4.88
C GLY A 254 -8.54 12.81 3.50
N LEU A 255 -8.82 11.52 3.45
CA LEU A 255 -9.10 10.82 2.20
C LEU A 255 -10.52 11.15 1.75
N PRO A 256 -10.74 11.55 0.46
CA PRO A 256 -12.08 11.90 -0.04
C PRO A 256 -12.91 10.68 -0.41
#